data_cd44495bed3eccc78852ecaca446f5fa
#
_entry.id   cd44495bed3eccc78852ecaca446f5fa
#
_cell.length_a   1.000
_cell.length_b   1.000
_cell.length_c   1.000
_cell.angle_alpha   90.00
_cell.angle_beta   90.00
_cell.angle_gamma   90.00
#
_symmetry.space_group_name_H-M   'P 1'
#
loop_
_entity.id
_entity.type
_entity.pdbx_description
1 polymer ?
#
loop_
_entity_poly.entity_id
_entity_poly.type
_entity_poly.pdbx_seq_one_letter_code
_entity_poly.pdbx_strand_id
1 'polypeptide(L)'
;MVSIKRLSSADKNFKAQLAQLTAFEGAQDESIDSTVAAICNDVKQRGDAAVIDYTAQFDGLRAASMADLQLSPSDLNGALASIPTAQREALETAAARIRAYHEKQKISSWQFTEADGTVLGQQVTALDRVGLYVPGGKAAYPSSVLMNVIPAKVAGVGELILTTPTPNGERNALVLAAAAIGGVDHVFTIGGAQAVAALAYGTQTIAQVDKICGPGNAYVAAAKRRVFGVVGIDMVAGPSEILVICDGKTDPDWIAMDLFSQAEHDEIAQAILLCPDAQFIERVAQNIEKLIQNMPRKAVIAASLANRGALIQVRDLDEACAIANEIAPEHLELSVENPEQWTAKIKHAGAIFMGRFSSESLGDYCAGPNHVLPTSRSARFSSPLGVYDFQKRTSIINVSQAGAKTLGNIASILANGEGLPAHACAAEMRFKS
;
A
#
# COMPACT_ATOMS: atom_id res chain seq x y z
N MET A 1 -29.90 3.73 16.34
CA MET A 1 -29.22 2.49 16.76
C MET A 1 -28.30 2.08 15.64
N VAL A 2 -27.00 1.95 15.90
CA VAL A 2 -26.01 1.52 14.90
C VAL A 2 -26.13 0.01 14.74
N SER A 3 -26.35 -0.46 13.51
CA SER A 3 -26.36 -1.90 13.24
C SER A 3 -24.92 -2.39 13.11
N ILE A 4 -24.47 -3.25 14.04
CA ILE A 4 -23.18 -3.95 13.92
C ILE A 4 -23.40 -5.43 14.20
N LYS A 5 -22.79 -6.31 13.41
CA LYS A 5 -22.98 -7.77 13.55
C LYS A 5 -22.43 -8.27 14.89
N ARG A 6 -23.16 -9.20 15.52
CA ARG A 6 -22.73 -9.90 16.73
C ARG A 6 -22.54 -11.36 16.37
N LEU A 7 -21.33 -11.88 16.55
CA LEU A 7 -20.97 -13.25 16.23
C LEU A 7 -20.34 -13.93 17.43
N SER A 8 -20.40 -15.26 17.46
CA SER A 8 -19.68 -16.06 18.44
C SER A 8 -18.97 -17.22 17.76
N SER A 9 -17.71 -17.44 18.10
CA SER A 9 -16.93 -18.57 17.57
C SER A 9 -17.50 -19.94 18.00
N ALA A 10 -18.34 -19.95 19.04
CA ALA A 10 -19.05 -21.15 19.48
C ALA A 10 -20.24 -21.54 18.58
N ASP A 11 -20.70 -20.66 17.71
CA ASP A 11 -21.85 -20.93 16.86
C ASP A 11 -21.50 -21.91 15.74
N LYS A 12 -22.41 -22.86 15.46
CA LYS A 12 -22.20 -23.89 14.44
C LYS A 12 -21.95 -23.34 13.03
N ASN A 13 -22.48 -22.17 12.72
CA ASN A 13 -22.39 -21.48 11.43
C ASN A 13 -21.32 -20.37 11.41
N PHE A 14 -20.52 -20.22 12.48
CA PHE A 14 -19.53 -19.15 12.61
C PHE A 14 -18.59 -19.07 11.41
N LYS A 15 -18.04 -20.19 10.95
CA LYS A 15 -17.13 -20.20 9.79
C LYS A 15 -17.78 -19.65 8.51
N ALA A 16 -19.04 -19.98 8.27
CA ALA A 16 -19.77 -19.46 7.12
C ALA A 16 -20.04 -17.94 7.26
N GLN A 17 -20.40 -17.49 8.47
CA GLN A 17 -20.60 -16.08 8.78
C GLN A 17 -19.30 -15.28 8.67
N LEU A 18 -18.18 -15.82 9.15
CA LEU A 18 -16.86 -15.21 9.02
C LEU A 18 -16.45 -15.11 7.54
N ALA A 19 -16.62 -16.19 6.78
CA ALA A 19 -16.33 -16.20 5.35
C ALA A 19 -17.16 -15.15 4.59
N GLN A 20 -18.43 -15.01 4.91
CA GLN A 20 -19.31 -13.97 4.34
C GLN A 20 -18.87 -12.55 4.74
N LEU A 21 -18.50 -12.35 6.02
CA LEU A 21 -18.04 -11.05 6.53
C LEU A 21 -16.75 -10.59 5.86
N THR A 22 -15.82 -11.53 5.63
CA THR A 22 -14.50 -11.26 5.05
C THR A 22 -14.46 -11.46 3.54
N ALA A 23 -15.56 -11.91 2.93
CA ALA A 23 -15.68 -11.96 1.48
C ALA A 23 -15.56 -10.52 0.95
N PHE A 24 -14.53 -10.30 0.20
CA PHE A 24 -14.39 -9.14 -0.64
C PHE A 24 -14.54 -9.65 -2.08
N GLU A 25 -15.75 -9.53 -2.57
CA GLU A 25 -15.95 -9.51 -4.01
C GLU A 25 -15.36 -8.19 -4.48
N GLY A 26 -14.04 -8.17 -4.64
CA GLY A 26 -13.40 -7.22 -5.53
C GLY A 26 -13.96 -7.50 -6.90
N ALA A 27 -15.26 -7.22 -7.06
CA ALA A 27 -15.96 -7.39 -8.28
C ALA A 27 -15.09 -6.74 -9.34
N GLN A 28 -14.55 -7.55 -10.23
CA GLN A 28 -14.18 -7.09 -11.54
C GLN A 28 -15.51 -6.65 -12.14
N ASP A 29 -15.90 -5.41 -11.83
CA ASP A 29 -17.03 -4.78 -12.48
C ASP A 29 -16.61 -4.63 -13.94
N GLU A 30 -17.16 -5.50 -14.80
CA GLU A 30 -16.85 -5.52 -16.24
C GLU A 30 -17.07 -4.14 -16.86
N SER A 31 -17.96 -3.34 -16.32
CA SER A 31 -18.21 -1.98 -16.76
C SER A 31 -17.04 -1.05 -16.43
N ILE A 32 -16.45 -1.19 -15.24
CA ILE A 32 -15.24 -0.45 -14.84
C ILE A 32 -14.06 -0.90 -15.70
N ASP A 33 -13.85 -2.21 -15.87
CA ASP A 33 -12.72 -2.74 -16.62
C ASP A 33 -12.79 -2.33 -18.09
N SER A 34 -13.98 -2.32 -18.73
CA SER A 34 -14.17 -1.86 -20.12
C SER A 34 -13.91 -0.35 -20.26
N THR A 35 -14.40 0.45 -19.31
CA THR A 35 -14.17 1.91 -19.27
C THR A 35 -12.68 2.23 -19.11
N VAL A 36 -12.02 1.58 -18.17
CA VAL A 36 -10.58 1.74 -17.92
C VAL A 36 -9.76 1.28 -19.14
N ALA A 37 -10.17 0.20 -19.80
CA ALA A 37 -9.52 -0.26 -21.01
C ALA A 37 -9.55 0.81 -22.12
N ALA A 38 -10.71 1.45 -22.33
CA ALA A 38 -10.87 2.53 -23.29
C ALA A 38 -9.98 3.73 -22.95
N ILE A 39 -10.00 4.18 -21.68
CA ILE A 39 -9.17 5.31 -21.20
C ILE A 39 -7.68 5.01 -21.40
N CYS A 40 -7.21 3.84 -20.96
CA CYS A 40 -5.79 3.48 -21.07
C CYS A 40 -5.34 3.43 -22.54
N ASN A 41 -6.16 2.87 -23.44
CA ASN A 41 -5.85 2.81 -24.86
C ASN A 41 -5.83 4.20 -25.49
N ASP A 42 -6.75 5.06 -25.11
CA ASP A 42 -6.83 6.43 -25.63
C ASP A 42 -5.62 7.28 -25.19
N VAL A 43 -5.24 7.21 -23.89
CA VAL A 43 -4.03 7.87 -23.42
C VAL A 43 -2.78 7.35 -24.13
N LYS A 44 -2.70 6.04 -24.37
CA LYS A 44 -1.58 5.43 -25.12
C LYS A 44 -1.47 5.95 -26.55
N GLN A 45 -2.60 6.28 -27.20
CA GLN A 45 -2.65 6.76 -28.58
C GLN A 45 -2.48 8.27 -28.70
N ARG A 46 -3.18 9.06 -27.88
CA ARG A 46 -3.25 10.52 -27.96
C ARG A 46 -2.35 11.26 -26.96
N GLY A 47 -1.81 10.57 -25.97
CA GLY A 47 -0.91 11.15 -24.95
C GLY A 47 -1.55 12.29 -24.16
N ASP A 48 -0.86 13.45 -24.13
CA ASP A 48 -1.28 14.64 -23.39
C ASP A 48 -2.72 15.08 -23.71
N ALA A 49 -3.13 15.01 -24.96
CA ALA A 49 -4.47 15.42 -25.37
C ALA A 49 -5.57 14.60 -24.70
N ALA A 50 -5.38 13.27 -24.58
CA ALA A 50 -6.33 12.42 -23.89
C ALA A 50 -6.37 12.74 -22.38
N VAL A 51 -5.20 12.94 -21.76
CA VAL A 51 -5.12 13.28 -20.32
C VAL A 51 -5.85 14.58 -20.02
N ILE A 52 -5.69 15.60 -20.85
CA ILE A 52 -6.37 16.91 -20.71
C ILE A 52 -7.89 16.73 -20.85
N ASP A 53 -8.34 15.99 -21.87
CA ASP A 53 -9.78 15.76 -22.11
C ASP A 53 -10.43 15.03 -20.93
N TYR A 54 -9.81 13.94 -20.43
CA TYR A 54 -10.34 13.22 -19.28
C TYR A 54 -10.29 14.01 -17.97
N THR A 55 -9.25 14.84 -17.77
CA THR A 55 -9.17 15.71 -16.61
C THR A 55 -10.29 16.76 -16.63
N ALA A 56 -10.60 17.33 -17.81
CA ALA A 56 -11.74 18.21 -17.96
C ALA A 56 -13.08 17.50 -17.70
N GLN A 57 -13.21 16.26 -18.18
CA GLN A 57 -14.43 15.48 -18.04
C GLN A 57 -14.69 15.03 -16.60
N PHE A 58 -13.68 14.49 -15.90
CA PHE A 58 -13.86 13.84 -14.60
C PHE A 58 -13.59 14.76 -13.41
N ASP A 59 -12.64 15.69 -13.55
CA ASP A 59 -12.25 16.61 -12.47
C ASP A 59 -12.83 18.00 -12.65
N GLY A 60 -13.51 18.30 -13.77
CA GLY A 60 -14.04 19.64 -14.08
C GLY A 60 -12.93 20.69 -14.30
N LEU A 61 -11.67 20.28 -14.41
CA LEU A 61 -10.51 21.14 -14.55
C LEU A 61 -10.11 21.27 -16.02
N ARG A 62 -10.40 22.42 -16.61
CA ARG A 62 -10.04 22.73 -18.01
C ARG A 62 -8.63 23.30 -18.08
N ALA A 63 -7.78 22.68 -18.89
CA ALA A 63 -6.42 23.12 -19.17
C ALA A 63 -6.22 23.27 -20.68
N ALA A 64 -5.42 24.26 -21.10
CA ALA A 64 -5.05 24.41 -22.50
C ALA A 64 -3.87 23.51 -22.88
N SER A 65 -3.04 23.15 -21.89
CA SER A 65 -1.87 22.29 -22.05
C SER A 65 -1.55 21.55 -20.77
N MET A 66 -0.68 20.54 -20.84
CA MET A 66 -0.17 19.85 -19.64
C MET A 66 0.63 20.76 -18.71
N ALA A 67 1.19 21.86 -19.21
CA ALA A 67 1.87 22.85 -18.38
C ALA A 67 0.94 23.51 -17.36
N ASP A 68 -0.36 23.65 -17.70
CA ASP A 68 -1.38 24.19 -16.79
C ASP A 68 -1.73 23.21 -15.66
N LEU A 69 -1.45 21.93 -15.86
CA LEU A 69 -1.69 20.85 -14.92
C LEU A 69 -0.45 20.46 -14.11
N GLN A 70 0.73 20.98 -14.47
CA GLN A 70 1.97 20.77 -13.74
C GLN A 70 2.19 21.87 -12.71
N LEU A 71 2.51 21.50 -11.48
CA LEU A 71 2.86 22.43 -10.42
C LEU A 71 4.36 22.68 -10.40
N SER A 72 4.72 23.95 -10.26
CA SER A 72 6.11 24.36 -10.14
C SER A 72 6.65 24.14 -8.72
N PRO A 73 7.98 24.08 -8.52
CA PRO A 73 8.58 24.09 -7.18
C PRO A 73 8.14 25.32 -6.34
N SER A 74 7.85 26.46 -7.00
CA SER A 74 7.32 27.64 -6.33
C SER A 74 5.92 27.44 -5.78
N ASP A 75 5.04 26.71 -6.51
CA ASP A 75 3.70 26.36 -6.01
C ASP A 75 3.79 25.48 -4.75
N LEU A 76 4.68 24.50 -4.76
CA LEU A 76 4.88 23.59 -3.62
C LEU A 76 5.44 24.34 -2.39
N ASN A 77 6.45 25.18 -2.59
CA ASN A 77 7.02 26.00 -1.51
C ASN A 77 6.02 27.03 -1.00
N GLY A 78 5.21 27.63 -1.89
CA GLY A 78 4.11 28.51 -1.52
C GLY A 78 3.08 27.82 -0.64
N ALA A 79 2.69 26.59 -0.99
CA ALA A 79 1.78 25.79 -0.18
C ALA A 79 2.39 25.48 1.19
N LEU A 80 3.66 25.07 1.25
CA LEU A 80 4.37 24.82 2.52
C LEU A 80 4.43 26.06 3.41
N ALA A 81 4.63 27.23 2.83
CA ALA A 81 4.65 28.50 3.56
C ALA A 81 3.25 28.94 4.03
N SER A 82 2.18 28.50 3.37
CA SER A 82 0.80 28.91 3.65
C SER A 82 0.10 28.14 4.77
N ILE A 83 0.59 26.92 5.09
CA ILE A 83 -0.03 26.10 6.14
C ILE A 83 0.36 26.60 7.55
N PRO A 84 -0.51 26.39 8.57
CA PRO A 84 -0.19 26.73 9.95
C PRO A 84 1.11 26.08 10.44
N THR A 85 1.89 26.79 11.25
CA THR A 85 3.18 26.31 11.80
C THR A 85 3.05 24.94 12.47
N ALA A 86 2.00 24.70 13.28
CA ALA A 86 1.78 23.43 13.95
C ALA A 86 1.58 22.26 12.96
N GLN A 87 0.90 22.49 11.82
CA GLN A 87 0.73 21.46 10.80
C GLN A 87 2.04 21.19 10.06
N ARG A 88 2.82 22.24 9.79
CA ARG A 88 4.14 22.10 9.18
C ARG A 88 5.08 21.29 10.06
N GLU A 89 5.20 21.65 11.33
CA GLU A 89 6.04 20.93 12.31
C GLU A 89 5.61 19.46 12.47
N ALA A 90 4.30 19.18 12.45
CA ALA A 90 3.78 17.81 12.48
C ALA A 90 4.19 17.01 11.25
N LEU A 91 4.06 17.59 10.02
CA LEU A 91 4.49 16.95 8.78
C LEU A 91 6.00 16.70 8.74
N GLU A 92 6.81 17.68 9.15
CA GLU A 92 8.27 17.56 9.20
C GLU A 92 8.71 16.48 10.21
N THR A 93 8.05 16.41 11.37
CA THR A 93 8.30 15.38 12.40
C THR A 93 7.91 14.00 11.89
N ALA A 94 6.73 13.86 11.29
CA ALA A 94 6.29 12.62 10.69
C ALA A 94 7.27 12.15 9.58
N ALA A 95 7.67 13.06 8.69
CA ALA A 95 8.64 12.78 7.62
C ALA A 95 9.99 12.28 8.18
N ALA A 96 10.49 12.91 9.25
CA ALA A 96 11.73 12.50 9.89
C ALA A 96 11.64 11.08 10.48
N ARG A 97 10.51 10.75 11.16
CA ARG A 97 10.28 9.41 11.72
C ARG A 97 10.12 8.34 10.64
N ILE A 98 9.35 8.63 9.58
CA ILE A 98 9.19 7.74 8.43
C ILE A 98 10.56 7.47 7.79
N ARG A 99 11.37 8.49 7.58
CA ARG A 99 12.73 8.34 7.04
C ARG A 99 13.61 7.48 7.93
N ALA A 100 13.64 7.74 9.24
CA ALA A 100 14.44 6.99 10.19
C ALA A 100 14.09 5.49 10.20
N TYR A 101 12.81 5.15 10.09
CA TYR A 101 12.35 3.77 9.98
C TYR A 101 12.81 3.13 8.66
N HIS A 102 12.57 3.79 7.53
CA HIS A 102 12.87 3.26 6.21
C HIS A 102 14.38 3.15 5.93
N GLU A 103 15.22 3.99 6.54
CA GLU A 103 16.68 3.81 6.48
C GLU A 103 17.14 2.44 7.00
N LYS A 104 16.40 1.81 7.92
CA LYS A 104 16.69 0.46 8.42
C LYS A 104 16.34 -0.65 7.42
N GLN A 105 15.55 -0.34 6.40
CA GLN A 105 15.11 -1.32 5.39
C GLN A 105 16.07 -1.42 4.20
N LYS A 106 17.06 -0.54 4.09
CA LYS A 106 18.05 -0.58 3.00
C LYS A 106 18.75 -1.91 2.95
N ILE A 107 18.75 -2.53 1.78
CA ILE A 107 19.57 -3.71 1.49
C ILE A 107 20.80 -3.30 0.67
N SER A 108 21.92 -3.97 0.93
CA SER A 108 23.19 -3.70 0.27
C SER A 108 23.50 -4.80 -0.75
N SER A 109 24.28 -4.45 -1.79
CA SER A 109 24.92 -5.43 -2.66
C SER A 109 25.91 -6.27 -1.87
N TRP A 110 26.04 -7.53 -2.26
CA TRP A 110 27.00 -8.46 -1.66
C TRP A 110 27.58 -9.42 -2.68
N GLN A 111 28.75 -9.94 -2.41
CA GLN A 111 29.38 -10.99 -3.20
C GLN A 111 30.27 -11.86 -2.31
N PHE A 112 30.54 -13.08 -2.76
CA PHE A 112 31.51 -13.98 -2.17
C PHE A 112 32.28 -14.71 -3.27
N THR A 113 33.46 -15.19 -2.94
CA THR A 113 34.35 -15.94 -3.85
C THR A 113 34.41 -17.39 -3.37
N GLU A 114 34.12 -18.33 -4.27
CA GLU A 114 34.29 -19.77 -4.03
C GLU A 114 35.75 -20.19 -4.09
N ALA A 115 36.07 -21.42 -3.64
CA ALA A 115 37.43 -21.94 -3.56
C ALA A 115 38.14 -21.99 -4.92
N ASP A 116 37.41 -22.13 -6.01
CA ASP A 116 37.92 -22.15 -7.38
C ASP A 116 38.09 -20.73 -7.98
N GLY A 117 37.79 -19.67 -7.22
CA GLY A 117 37.88 -18.29 -7.66
C GLY A 117 36.59 -17.76 -8.36
N THR A 118 35.56 -18.57 -8.47
CA THR A 118 34.25 -18.11 -8.97
C THR A 118 33.65 -17.09 -8.00
N VAL A 119 33.15 -15.96 -8.53
CA VAL A 119 32.50 -14.93 -7.73
C VAL A 119 31.01 -14.95 -8.01
N LEU A 120 30.23 -15.11 -6.94
CA LEU A 120 28.77 -15.01 -6.96
C LEU A 120 28.33 -13.84 -6.10
N GLY A 121 27.24 -13.16 -6.52
CA GLY A 121 26.77 -12.01 -5.76
C GLY A 121 25.40 -11.51 -6.20
N GLN A 122 25.00 -10.43 -5.56
CA GLN A 122 23.78 -9.72 -5.85
C GLN A 122 24.04 -8.21 -5.86
N GLN A 123 23.72 -7.57 -6.97
CA GLN A 123 23.73 -6.12 -7.09
C GLN A 123 22.34 -5.58 -6.76
N VAL A 124 22.29 -4.61 -5.88
CA VAL A 124 21.07 -3.88 -5.52
C VAL A 124 21.14 -2.50 -6.17
N THR A 125 20.11 -2.15 -6.94
CA THR A 125 19.98 -0.84 -7.60
C THR A 125 18.58 -0.28 -7.35
N ALA A 126 18.48 1.03 -7.20
CA ALA A 126 17.19 1.70 -7.18
C ALA A 126 16.52 1.63 -8.56
N LEU A 127 15.20 1.85 -8.59
CA LEU A 127 14.46 2.17 -9.81
C LEU A 127 14.88 3.57 -10.28
N ASP A 128 14.81 3.80 -11.58
CA ASP A 128 15.21 5.10 -12.16
C ASP A 128 14.12 6.14 -11.94
N ARG A 129 12.85 5.78 -12.21
CA ARG A 129 11.70 6.68 -12.11
C ARG A 129 10.48 5.99 -11.53
N VAL A 130 9.78 6.67 -10.60
CA VAL A 130 8.56 6.12 -9.97
C VAL A 130 7.42 7.12 -10.04
N GLY A 131 6.25 6.62 -10.43
CA GLY A 131 4.98 7.33 -10.38
C GLY A 131 4.28 7.11 -9.05
N LEU A 132 3.84 8.18 -8.41
CA LEU A 132 3.13 8.16 -7.15
C LEU A 132 1.72 8.69 -7.37
N TYR A 133 0.72 7.92 -7.00
CA TYR A 133 -0.68 8.31 -7.06
C TYR A 133 -1.17 8.64 -5.66
N VAL A 134 -1.66 9.85 -5.45
CA VAL A 134 -2.30 10.26 -4.19
C VAL A 134 -3.73 10.68 -4.48
N PRO A 135 -4.73 10.04 -3.85
CA PRO A 135 -6.12 10.39 -4.07
C PRO A 135 -6.42 11.84 -3.70
N GLY A 136 -7.36 12.45 -4.42
CA GLY A 136 -7.99 13.72 -4.08
C GLY A 136 -9.50 13.51 -3.91
N GLY A 137 -10.20 14.49 -3.36
CA GLY A 137 -11.65 14.51 -3.26
C GLY A 137 -12.19 14.40 -1.84
N LYS A 138 -12.73 13.26 -1.38
CA LYS A 138 -13.41 13.13 -0.07
C LYS A 138 -12.54 13.47 1.15
N ALA A 139 -11.24 13.26 1.08
CA ALA A 139 -10.27 13.63 2.11
C ALA A 139 -8.92 14.00 1.47
N ALA A 140 -8.11 14.76 2.20
CA ALA A 140 -6.72 15.03 1.86
C ALA A 140 -5.83 13.98 2.51
N TYR A 141 -4.81 13.51 1.77
CA TYR A 141 -3.91 12.46 2.25
C TYR A 141 -2.44 12.91 2.21
N PRO A 142 -2.03 13.93 2.99
CA PRO A 142 -0.63 14.37 3.07
C PRO A 142 0.26 13.25 3.61
N SER A 143 -0.24 12.40 4.52
CA SER A 143 0.46 11.23 5.02
C SER A 143 0.80 10.24 3.89
N SER A 144 -0.14 9.97 2.97
CA SER A 144 0.12 9.11 1.82
C SER A 144 1.20 9.66 0.88
N VAL A 145 1.33 10.98 0.78
CA VAL A 145 2.47 11.58 0.06
C VAL A 145 3.77 11.18 0.73
N LEU A 146 3.92 11.42 2.05
CA LEU A 146 5.14 11.12 2.79
C LEU A 146 5.47 9.61 2.77
N MET A 147 4.44 8.77 2.96
CA MET A 147 4.56 7.30 3.00
C MET A 147 4.98 6.68 1.65
N ASN A 148 4.70 7.32 0.54
CA ASN A 148 5.15 6.88 -0.78
C ASN A 148 6.50 7.51 -1.17
N VAL A 149 6.66 8.82 -0.93
CA VAL A 149 7.84 9.58 -1.38
C VAL A 149 9.09 9.20 -0.58
N ILE A 150 8.99 9.12 0.75
CA ILE A 150 10.16 8.95 1.60
C ILE A 150 10.87 7.60 1.38
N PRO A 151 10.19 6.43 1.37
CA PRO A 151 10.87 5.17 1.07
C PRO A 151 11.48 5.13 -0.33
N ALA A 152 10.85 5.76 -1.33
CA ALA A 152 11.42 5.88 -2.67
C ALA A 152 12.71 6.71 -2.69
N LYS A 153 12.73 7.87 -2.00
CA LYS A 153 13.95 8.68 -1.85
C LYS A 153 15.03 7.96 -1.04
N VAL A 154 14.66 7.23 0.01
CA VAL A 154 15.58 6.41 0.81
C VAL A 154 16.18 5.29 -0.03
N ALA A 155 15.40 4.67 -0.92
CA ALA A 155 15.88 3.66 -1.87
C ALA A 155 16.89 4.22 -2.88
N GLY A 156 16.87 5.53 -3.12
CA GLY A 156 17.72 6.21 -4.11
C GLY A 156 17.08 6.36 -5.48
N VAL A 157 15.74 6.35 -5.58
CA VAL A 157 15.03 6.60 -6.85
C VAL A 157 15.42 7.97 -7.39
N GLY A 158 15.80 8.00 -8.67
CA GLY A 158 16.33 9.20 -9.33
C GLY A 158 15.27 10.28 -9.56
N GLU A 159 14.05 9.88 -9.93
CA GLU A 159 12.97 10.82 -10.27
C GLU A 159 11.62 10.33 -9.73
N LEU A 160 10.88 11.21 -9.06
CA LEU A 160 9.53 10.96 -8.53
C LEU A 160 8.51 11.86 -9.20
N ILE A 161 7.51 11.25 -9.83
CA ILE A 161 6.37 11.92 -10.46
C ILE A 161 5.12 11.67 -9.62
N LEU A 162 4.61 12.70 -8.96
CA LEU A 162 3.37 12.64 -8.19
C LEU A 162 2.18 13.07 -9.05
N THR A 163 1.12 12.28 -9.04
CA THR A 163 -0.19 12.66 -9.59
C THR A 163 -1.23 12.74 -8.47
N THR A 164 -1.98 13.83 -8.42
CA THR A 164 -3.06 14.02 -7.47
C THR A 164 -4.18 14.83 -8.13
N PRO A 165 -5.42 14.32 -8.19
CA PRO A 165 -6.52 15.08 -8.80
C PRO A 165 -6.85 16.31 -7.96
N THR A 166 -7.22 17.38 -8.67
CA THR A 166 -7.69 18.64 -8.06
C THR A 166 -9.05 19.01 -8.64
N PRO A 167 -10.15 18.33 -8.20
CA PRO A 167 -11.47 18.59 -8.72
C PRO A 167 -11.82 20.08 -8.66
N ASN A 168 -12.36 20.62 -9.77
CA ASN A 168 -12.68 22.04 -9.93
C ASN A 168 -11.48 23.00 -9.70
N GLY A 169 -10.24 22.49 -9.77
CA GLY A 169 -9.02 23.28 -9.51
C GLY A 169 -8.70 23.48 -8.03
N GLU A 170 -9.40 22.81 -7.11
CA GLU A 170 -9.16 22.94 -5.68
C GLU A 170 -7.87 22.18 -5.27
N ARG A 171 -6.85 22.95 -4.87
CA ARG A 171 -5.55 22.43 -4.44
C ARG A 171 -5.50 22.33 -2.93
N ASN A 172 -5.18 21.14 -2.39
CA ASN A 172 -5.01 20.98 -0.96
C ASN A 172 -3.59 21.37 -0.54
N ALA A 173 -3.46 22.43 0.25
CA ALA A 173 -2.16 22.96 0.67
C ALA A 173 -1.33 21.96 1.49
N LEU A 174 -1.96 21.08 2.32
CA LEU A 174 -1.23 20.07 3.10
C LEU A 174 -0.63 18.98 2.21
N VAL A 175 -1.33 18.55 1.15
CA VAL A 175 -0.82 17.57 0.19
C VAL A 175 0.39 18.15 -0.55
N LEU A 176 0.31 19.40 -0.99
CA LEU A 176 1.41 20.07 -1.69
C LEU A 176 2.60 20.36 -0.76
N ALA A 177 2.34 20.74 0.51
CA ALA A 177 3.37 20.90 1.52
C ALA A 177 4.09 19.56 1.81
N ALA A 178 3.36 18.45 1.90
CA ALA A 178 3.95 17.13 2.07
C ALA A 178 4.81 16.73 0.84
N ALA A 179 4.40 17.10 -0.38
CA ALA A 179 5.18 16.89 -1.60
C ALA A 179 6.49 17.70 -1.58
N ALA A 180 6.44 18.96 -1.09
CA ALA A 180 7.62 19.79 -0.89
C ALA A 180 8.58 19.18 0.14
N ILE A 181 8.08 18.79 1.31
CA ILE A 181 8.86 18.17 2.40
C ILE A 181 9.49 16.84 1.94
N GLY A 182 8.74 16.03 1.20
CA GLY A 182 9.20 14.75 0.66
C GLY A 182 10.25 14.90 -0.44
N GLY A 183 10.27 16.03 -1.15
CA GLY A 183 11.19 16.29 -2.25
C GLY A 183 10.77 15.60 -3.56
N VAL A 184 9.48 15.74 -3.93
CA VAL A 184 8.95 15.26 -5.21
C VAL A 184 9.52 16.11 -6.35
N ASP A 185 9.90 15.46 -7.47
CA ASP A 185 10.53 16.15 -8.58
C ASP A 185 9.49 16.81 -9.52
N HIS A 186 8.38 16.10 -9.79
CA HIS A 186 7.28 16.59 -10.62
C HIS A 186 5.93 16.32 -9.97
N VAL A 187 5.02 17.29 -10.03
CA VAL A 187 3.64 17.14 -9.53
C VAL A 187 2.66 17.53 -10.62
N PHE A 188 1.73 16.64 -10.95
CA PHE A 188 0.66 16.87 -11.90
C PHE A 188 -0.71 16.78 -11.23
N THR A 189 -1.57 17.76 -11.51
CA THR A 189 -2.94 17.85 -10.98
C THR A 189 -3.92 17.01 -11.81
N ILE A 190 -3.62 15.73 -11.96
CA ILE A 190 -4.40 14.75 -12.74
C ILE A 190 -4.72 13.54 -11.86
N GLY A 191 -5.82 12.88 -12.13
CA GLY A 191 -6.29 11.72 -11.37
C GLY A 191 -6.82 10.58 -12.23
N GLY A 192 -7.45 9.60 -11.60
CA GLY A 192 -8.15 8.50 -12.26
C GLY A 192 -7.28 7.57 -13.11
N ALA A 193 -7.93 6.80 -13.96
CA ALA A 193 -7.27 5.83 -14.84
C ALA A 193 -6.35 6.51 -15.87
N GLN A 194 -6.67 7.73 -16.31
CA GLN A 194 -5.84 8.50 -17.23
C GLN A 194 -4.49 8.89 -16.63
N ALA A 195 -4.41 9.20 -15.33
CA ALA A 195 -3.15 9.47 -14.66
C ALA A 195 -2.28 8.22 -14.58
N VAL A 196 -2.88 7.07 -14.21
CA VAL A 196 -2.18 5.77 -14.20
C VAL A 196 -1.67 5.41 -15.60
N ALA A 197 -2.48 5.61 -16.63
CA ALA A 197 -2.10 5.35 -18.01
C ALA A 197 -0.96 6.28 -18.48
N ALA A 198 -1.01 7.58 -18.13
CA ALA A 198 0.04 8.54 -18.45
C ALA A 198 1.38 8.15 -17.81
N LEU A 199 1.38 7.74 -16.54
CA LEU A 199 2.57 7.24 -15.86
C LEU A 199 3.10 5.94 -16.49
N ALA A 200 2.19 5.03 -16.88
CA ALA A 200 2.55 3.72 -17.40
C ALA A 200 3.09 3.72 -18.82
N TYR A 201 2.52 4.52 -19.70
CA TYR A 201 2.88 4.53 -21.13
C TYR A 201 3.77 5.70 -21.51
N GLY A 202 3.84 6.71 -20.65
CA GLY A 202 4.40 8.01 -20.99
C GLY A 202 3.46 8.81 -21.89
N THR A 203 3.71 10.12 -21.95
CA THR A 203 3.06 11.07 -22.86
C THR A 203 4.12 12.00 -23.41
N GLN A 204 3.73 13.06 -24.12
CA GLN A 204 4.67 14.08 -24.58
C GLN A 204 5.31 14.87 -23.42
N THR A 205 4.58 14.98 -22.28
CA THR A 205 5.04 15.74 -21.10
C THR A 205 5.44 14.84 -19.93
N ILE A 206 4.73 13.73 -19.70
CA ILE A 206 4.99 12.81 -18.60
C ILE A 206 5.86 11.67 -19.09
N ALA A 207 7.04 11.52 -18.53
CA ALA A 207 7.92 10.39 -18.84
C ALA A 207 7.36 9.09 -18.26
N GLN A 208 7.51 7.98 -19.00
CA GLN A 208 7.16 6.65 -18.52
C GLN A 208 7.94 6.31 -17.25
N VAL A 209 7.27 5.70 -16.28
CA VAL A 209 7.87 5.27 -15.00
C VAL A 209 8.15 3.78 -14.98
N ASP A 210 9.01 3.33 -14.05
CA ASP A 210 9.29 1.91 -13.83
C ASP A 210 8.23 1.25 -12.93
N LYS A 211 7.68 2.01 -11.99
CA LYS A 211 6.69 1.52 -11.02
C LYS A 211 5.67 2.60 -10.67
N ILE A 212 4.42 2.19 -10.44
CA ILE A 212 3.35 3.06 -9.94
C ILE A 212 2.95 2.60 -8.55
N CYS A 213 3.00 3.52 -7.57
CA CYS A 213 2.61 3.28 -6.18
C CYS A 213 1.50 4.22 -5.76
N GLY A 214 0.74 3.81 -4.75
CA GLY A 214 -0.31 4.60 -4.11
C GLY A 214 -1.70 4.02 -4.29
N PRO A 215 -2.59 4.24 -3.29
CA PRO A 215 -3.97 3.80 -3.29
C PRO A 215 -4.84 4.68 -4.21
N GLY A 216 -5.98 4.16 -4.62
CA GLY A 216 -6.96 4.90 -5.41
C GLY A 216 -8.31 4.19 -5.44
N ASN A 217 -9.28 4.80 -6.10
CA ASN A 217 -10.61 4.22 -6.27
C ASN A 217 -10.59 3.00 -7.21
N ALA A 218 -11.76 2.39 -7.44
CA ALA A 218 -11.91 1.20 -8.29
C ALA A 218 -11.34 1.38 -9.71
N TYR A 219 -11.44 2.58 -10.30
CA TYR A 219 -10.87 2.89 -11.62
C TYR A 219 -9.34 2.92 -11.61
N VAL A 220 -8.75 3.49 -10.57
CA VAL A 220 -7.29 3.49 -10.37
C VAL A 220 -6.77 2.08 -10.13
N ALA A 221 -7.45 1.30 -9.29
CA ALA A 221 -7.13 -0.10 -9.03
C ALA A 221 -7.20 -0.95 -10.31
N ALA A 222 -8.26 -0.80 -11.11
CA ALA A 222 -8.40 -1.47 -12.40
C ALA A 222 -7.31 -1.04 -13.40
N ALA A 223 -6.97 0.25 -13.44
CA ALA A 223 -5.90 0.76 -14.29
C ALA A 223 -4.54 0.19 -13.89
N LYS A 224 -4.22 0.15 -12.58
CA LYS A 224 -2.98 -0.46 -12.07
C LYS A 224 -2.88 -1.95 -12.45
N ARG A 225 -3.96 -2.73 -12.28
CA ARG A 225 -3.98 -4.13 -12.76
C ARG A 225 -3.68 -4.25 -14.25
N ARG A 226 -4.27 -3.35 -15.06
CA ARG A 226 -4.14 -3.39 -16.51
C ARG A 226 -2.75 -3.05 -17.01
N VAL A 227 -2.06 -2.12 -16.37
CA VAL A 227 -0.71 -1.70 -16.78
C VAL A 227 0.39 -2.55 -16.18
N PHE A 228 0.07 -3.45 -15.25
CA PHE A 228 1.05 -4.37 -14.68
C PHE A 228 1.68 -5.24 -15.78
N GLY A 229 3.01 -5.30 -15.79
CA GLY A 229 3.79 -5.95 -16.85
C GLY A 229 4.35 -4.95 -17.86
N VAL A 230 3.70 -3.78 -18.07
CA VAL A 230 4.31 -2.63 -18.77
C VAL A 230 5.16 -1.84 -17.76
N VAL A 231 4.61 -1.64 -16.57
CA VAL A 231 5.30 -1.06 -15.40
C VAL A 231 5.05 -1.96 -14.18
N GLY A 232 5.88 -1.85 -13.16
CA GLY A 232 5.59 -2.44 -11.85
C GLY A 232 4.47 -1.68 -11.14
N ILE A 233 3.81 -2.35 -10.20
CA ILE A 233 2.90 -1.71 -9.25
C ILE A 233 3.26 -2.13 -7.83
N ASP A 234 2.83 -1.35 -6.82
CA ASP A 234 2.92 -1.75 -5.41
C ASP A 234 1.95 -2.89 -5.11
N MET A 235 0.66 -2.58 -5.11
CA MET A 235 -0.42 -3.53 -4.88
C MET A 235 -1.72 -3.04 -5.51
N VAL A 236 -2.73 -3.89 -5.51
CA VAL A 236 -4.11 -3.51 -5.80
C VAL A 236 -4.83 -3.39 -4.46
N ALA A 237 -5.05 -2.17 -4.01
CA ALA A 237 -5.70 -1.91 -2.74
C ALA A 237 -7.21 -2.19 -2.82
N GLY A 238 -7.73 -2.87 -1.80
CA GLY A 238 -9.15 -2.95 -1.48
C GLY A 238 -9.56 -1.89 -0.45
N PRO A 239 -10.77 -1.99 0.11
CA PRO A 239 -11.19 -1.15 1.22
C PRO A 239 -10.29 -1.35 2.44
N SER A 240 -10.12 -0.30 3.22
CA SER A 240 -9.31 -0.35 4.45
C SER A 240 -9.95 -1.24 5.53
N GLU A 241 -9.12 -1.86 6.35
CA GLU A 241 -9.53 -2.90 7.30
C GLU A 241 -8.83 -2.74 8.64
N ILE A 242 -9.58 -2.81 9.75
CA ILE A 242 -9.02 -2.97 11.09
C ILE A 242 -9.56 -4.21 11.77
N LEU A 243 -8.68 -4.94 12.43
CA LEU A 243 -9.01 -6.02 13.34
C LEU A 243 -8.38 -5.73 14.70
N VAL A 244 -9.20 -5.61 15.73
CA VAL A 244 -8.76 -5.42 17.11
C VAL A 244 -8.90 -6.73 17.87
N ILE A 245 -7.82 -7.26 18.44
CA ILE A 245 -7.84 -8.32 19.45
C ILE A 245 -7.73 -7.66 20.82
N CYS A 246 -8.75 -7.82 21.68
CA CYS A 246 -8.78 -7.23 23.01
C CYS A 246 -9.00 -8.30 24.08
N ASP A 247 -8.25 -8.18 25.20
CA ASP A 247 -8.40 -9.06 26.37
C ASP A 247 -9.52 -8.61 27.35
N GLY A 248 -10.30 -7.59 26.99
CA GLY A 248 -11.39 -7.07 27.80
C GLY A 248 -10.97 -6.10 28.91
N LYS A 249 -9.68 -5.69 28.98
CA LYS A 249 -9.14 -4.81 30.01
C LYS A 249 -8.82 -3.39 29.53
N THR A 250 -8.96 -3.11 28.24
CA THR A 250 -8.80 -1.77 27.65
C THR A 250 -10.06 -0.95 27.93
N ASP A 251 -9.95 0.37 27.90
CA ASP A 251 -11.12 1.23 27.97
C ASP A 251 -12.01 0.98 26.74
N PRO A 252 -13.29 0.63 26.92
CA PRO A 252 -14.19 0.35 25.80
C PRO A 252 -14.46 1.57 24.90
N ASP A 253 -14.28 2.82 25.39
CA ASP A 253 -14.32 4.03 24.55
C ASP A 253 -13.17 4.06 23.55
N TRP A 254 -11.97 3.60 23.93
CA TRP A 254 -10.81 3.53 23.04
C TRP A 254 -11.07 2.53 21.91
N ILE A 255 -11.52 1.32 22.25
CA ILE A 255 -11.83 0.29 21.24
C ILE A 255 -12.92 0.76 20.28
N ALA A 256 -13.97 1.43 20.79
CA ALA A 256 -15.02 1.99 19.91
C ALA A 256 -14.44 3.04 18.96
N MET A 257 -13.49 3.87 19.44
CA MET A 257 -12.86 4.91 18.64
C MET A 257 -11.88 4.32 17.61
N ASP A 258 -11.13 3.26 17.96
CA ASP A 258 -10.25 2.54 17.02
C ASP A 258 -11.07 1.89 15.88
N LEU A 259 -12.26 1.34 16.18
CA LEU A 259 -13.18 0.87 15.13
C LEU A 259 -13.71 2.02 14.26
N PHE A 260 -13.91 3.23 14.84
CA PHE A 260 -14.37 4.40 14.08
C PHE A 260 -13.28 5.00 13.22
N SER A 261 -12.02 5.01 13.66
CA SER A 261 -10.91 5.54 12.86
C SER A 261 -10.81 4.86 11.51
N GLN A 262 -11.09 3.56 11.46
CA GLN A 262 -11.16 2.82 10.20
C GLN A 262 -12.49 3.00 9.48
N ALA A 263 -13.61 2.91 10.21
CA ALA A 263 -14.95 2.97 9.62
C ALA A 263 -15.27 4.32 8.96
N GLU A 264 -14.59 5.41 9.37
CA GLU A 264 -14.81 6.73 8.77
C GLU A 264 -14.17 6.90 7.38
N HIS A 265 -13.28 5.99 6.95
CA HIS A 265 -12.62 6.08 5.65
C HIS A 265 -13.59 5.91 4.49
N ASP A 266 -14.46 4.88 4.55
CA ASP A 266 -15.44 4.60 3.50
C ASP A 266 -16.59 3.72 4.03
N GLU A 267 -17.74 3.72 3.36
CA GLU A 267 -18.94 2.91 3.71
C GLU A 267 -18.70 1.40 3.57
N ILE A 268 -17.63 1.00 2.89
CA ILE A 268 -17.22 -0.40 2.72
C ILE A 268 -15.93 -0.75 3.48
N ALA A 269 -15.41 0.14 4.33
CA ALA A 269 -14.32 -0.17 5.25
C ALA A 269 -14.74 -1.27 6.23
N GLN A 270 -13.80 -2.07 6.70
CA GLN A 270 -14.06 -3.18 7.62
C GLN A 270 -13.51 -2.90 9.02
N ALA A 271 -14.33 -3.08 10.04
CA ALA A 271 -13.96 -2.88 11.44
C ALA A 271 -14.44 -4.05 12.32
N ILE A 272 -13.51 -4.87 12.81
CA ILE A 272 -13.79 -6.11 13.55
C ILE A 272 -13.13 -6.07 14.93
N LEU A 273 -13.88 -6.46 15.97
CA LEU A 273 -13.37 -6.74 17.32
C LEU A 273 -13.43 -8.23 17.60
N LEU A 274 -12.34 -8.81 18.09
CA LEU A 274 -12.27 -10.14 18.70
C LEU A 274 -12.00 -10.00 20.21
N CYS A 275 -12.88 -10.52 21.04
CA CYS A 275 -12.69 -10.47 22.50
C CYS A 275 -13.30 -11.71 23.16
N PRO A 276 -12.65 -12.32 24.18
CA PRO A 276 -13.25 -13.42 24.93
C PRO A 276 -14.30 -12.99 25.95
N ASP A 277 -14.28 -11.72 26.38
CA ASP A 277 -15.22 -11.17 27.39
C ASP A 277 -16.50 -10.63 26.73
N ALA A 278 -17.58 -11.39 26.84
CA ALA A 278 -18.90 -10.98 26.33
C ALA A 278 -19.42 -9.68 26.96
N GLN A 279 -19.15 -9.44 28.25
CA GLN A 279 -19.58 -8.21 28.93
C GLN A 279 -18.81 -7.00 28.41
N PHE A 280 -17.53 -7.18 28.12
CA PHE A 280 -16.73 -6.14 27.48
C PHE A 280 -17.25 -5.78 26.09
N ILE A 281 -17.56 -6.79 25.26
CA ILE A 281 -18.17 -6.59 23.94
C ILE A 281 -19.47 -5.78 24.04
N GLU A 282 -20.30 -6.04 25.06
CA GLU A 282 -21.52 -5.30 25.27
C GLU A 282 -21.25 -3.83 25.64
N ARG A 283 -20.25 -3.56 26.49
CA ARG A 283 -19.83 -2.19 26.81
C ARG A 283 -19.33 -1.45 25.56
N VAL A 284 -18.52 -2.09 24.74
CA VAL A 284 -18.04 -1.50 23.46
C VAL A 284 -19.23 -1.13 22.57
N ALA A 285 -20.21 -1.99 22.46
CA ALA A 285 -21.40 -1.70 21.65
C ALA A 285 -22.21 -0.52 22.17
N GLN A 286 -22.41 -0.42 23.48
CA GLN A 286 -23.08 0.73 24.09
C GLN A 286 -22.29 2.02 23.83
N ASN A 287 -20.97 1.96 23.89
CA ASN A 287 -20.11 3.10 23.64
C ASN A 287 -20.10 3.51 22.14
N ILE A 288 -20.17 2.55 21.21
CA ILE A 288 -20.40 2.84 19.78
C ILE A 288 -21.67 3.68 19.61
N GLU A 289 -22.79 3.29 20.21
CA GLU A 289 -24.08 4.04 20.13
C GLU A 289 -23.97 5.47 20.68
N LYS A 290 -23.23 5.62 21.77
CA LYS A 290 -23.04 6.92 22.44
C LYS A 290 -22.08 7.83 21.65
N LEU A 291 -20.89 7.32 21.28
CA LEU A 291 -19.82 8.12 20.71
C LEU A 291 -20.10 8.56 19.27
N ILE A 292 -20.78 7.73 18.48
CA ILE A 292 -21.10 8.04 17.07
C ILE A 292 -21.92 9.32 16.91
N GLN A 293 -22.72 9.69 17.93
CA GLN A 293 -23.55 10.90 17.87
C GLN A 293 -22.72 12.18 17.68
N ASN A 294 -21.50 12.18 18.16
CA ASN A 294 -20.59 13.32 18.12
C ASN A 294 -19.60 13.27 16.92
N MET A 295 -19.66 12.23 16.09
CA MET A 295 -18.74 12.08 14.96
C MET A 295 -19.20 12.88 13.75
N PRO A 296 -18.35 13.74 13.16
CA PRO A 296 -18.68 14.50 11.95
C PRO A 296 -19.11 13.59 10.78
N ARG A 297 -18.43 12.43 10.63
CA ARG A 297 -18.68 11.46 9.56
C ARG A 297 -19.56 10.30 9.99
N LYS A 298 -20.46 10.51 10.95
CA LYS A 298 -21.33 9.47 11.54
C LYS A 298 -22.12 8.63 10.51
N ALA A 299 -22.51 9.20 9.39
CA ALA A 299 -23.24 8.46 8.35
C ALA A 299 -22.36 7.40 7.68
N VAL A 300 -21.12 7.75 7.36
CA VAL A 300 -20.12 6.83 6.78
C VAL A 300 -19.77 5.74 7.79
N ILE A 301 -19.47 6.12 9.04
CA ILE A 301 -19.15 5.19 10.14
C ILE A 301 -20.30 4.19 10.33
N ALA A 302 -21.55 4.68 10.42
CA ALA A 302 -22.72 3.81 10.61
C ALA A 302 -22.91 2.84 9.46
N ALA A 303 -22.72 3.29 8.22
CA ALA A 303 -22.82 2.43 7.03
C ALA A 303 -21.73 1.36 7.01
N SER A 304 -20.47 1.74 7.27
CA SER A 304 -19.33 0.81 7.37
C SER A 304 -19.56 -0.27 8.43
N LEU A 305 -19.92 0.14 9.66
CA LEU A 305 -20.20 -0.81 10.75
C LEU A 305 -21.38 -1.75 10.44
N ALA A 306 -22.44 -1.24 9.79
CA ALA A 306 -23.59 -2.06 9.40
C ALA A 306 -23.24 -3.09 8.32
N ASN A 307 -22.46 -2.67 7.32
CA ASN A 307 -22.12 -3.50 6.18
C ASN A 307 -21.04 -4.53 6.53
N ARG A 308 -19.94 -4.09 7.12
CA ARG A 308 -18.70 -4.87 7.29
C ARG A 308 -18.14 -4.84 8.71
N GLY A 309 -18.84 -4.25 9.68
CA GLY A 309 -18.48 -4.29 11.10
C GLY A 309 -18.92 -5.57 11.77
N ALA A 310 -18.12 -6.05 12.75
CA ALA A 310 -18.51 -7.16 13.61
C ALA A 310 -17.85 -7.08 15.00
N LEU A 311 -18.62 -7.43 16.04
CA LEU A 311 -18.12 -7.70 17.39
C LEU A 311 -18.24 -9.19 17.61
N ILE A 312 -17.10 -9.87 17.77
CA ILE A 312 -17.02 -11.32 17.77
C ILE A 312 -16.54 -11.82 19.12
N GLN A 313 -17.36 -12.59 19.79
CA GLN A 313 -16.94 -13.31 20.98
C GLN A 313 -16.15 -14.55 20.56
N VAL A 314 -14.94 -14.68 21.11
CA VAL A 314 -14.06 -15.84 20.94
C VAL A 314 -13.88 -16.57 22.28
N ARG A 315 -13.42 -17.81 22.25
CA ARG A 315 -13.16 -18.59 23.46
C ARG A 315 -12.02 -18.03 24.30
N ASP A 316 -10.92 -17.67 23.64
CA ASP A 316 -9.68 -17.19 24.23
C ASP A 316 -8.84 -16.41 23.21
N LEU A 317 -7.70 -15.85 23.64
CA LEU A 317 -6.81 -15.09 22.77
C LEU A 317 -6.04 -15.96 21.76
N ASP A 318 -5.88 -17.27 22.02
CA ASP A 318 -5.30 -18.22 21.06
C ASP A 318 -6.22 -18.37 19.84
N GLU A 319 -7.50 -18.53 20.08
CA GLU A 319 -8.50 -18.57 19.02
C GLU A 319 -8.61 -17.24 18.30
N ALA A 320 -8.52 -16.10 19.02
CA ALA A 320 -8.48 -14.79 18.40
C ALA A 320 -7.31 -14.66 17.40
N CYS A 321 -6.11 -15.09 17.78
CA CYS A 321 -4.94 -15.10 16.89
C CYS A 321 -5.14 -16.03 15.68
N ALA A 322 -5.78 -17.20 15.86
CA ALA A 322 -6.08 -18.10 14.75
C ALA A 322 -7.07 -17.49 13.76
N ILE A 323 -8.13 -16.84 14.26
CA ILE A 323 -9.11 -16.12 13.44
C ILE A 323 -8.46 -14.91 12.75
N ALA A 324 -7.60 -14.15 13.42
CA ALA A 324 -6.85 -13.05 12.82
C ALA A 324 -6.00 -13.52 11.64
N ASN A 325 -5.30 -14.66 11.78
CA ASN A 325 -4.55 -15.27 10.69
C ASN A 325 -5.45 -15.74 9.53
N GLU A 326 -6.69 -16.15 9.81
CA GLU A 326 -7.66 -16.49 8.78
C GLU A 326 -8.15 -15.22 8.04
N ILE A 327 -8.44 -14.16 8.77
CA ILE A 327 -8.85 -12.85 8.21
C ILE A 327 -7.69 -12.23 7.44
N ALA A 328 -6.46 -12.28 7.96
CA ALA A 328 -5.27 -11.62 7.42
C ALA A 328 -5.50 -10.10 7.17
N PRO A 329 -5.79 -9.33 8.22
CA PRO A 329 -6.22 -7.95 8.12
C PRO A 329 -5.11 -7.02 7.67
N GLU A 330 -5.49 -5.84 7.15
CA GLU A 330 -4.57 -4.73 6.89
C GLU A 330 -3.94 -4.24 8.19
N HIS A 331 -4.75 -3.76 9.13
CA HIS A 331 -4.33 -3.30 10.46
C HIS A 331 -4.75 -4.33 11.51
N LEU A 332 -3.82 -4.77 12.33
CA LEU A 332 -4.09 -5.63 13.49
C LEU A 332 -3.66 -4.94 14.77
N GLU A 333 -4.61 -4.59 15.63
CA GLU A 333 -4.33 -4.12 16.97
C GLU A 333 -4.37 -5.26 17.98
N LEU A 334 -3.29 -5.41 18.76
CA LEU A 334 -3.18 -6.30 19.90
C LEU A 334 -3.36 -5.50 21.18
N SER A 335 -4.60 -5.14 21.49
CA SER A 335 -4.97 -4.37 22.70
C SER A 335 -5.07 -5.29 23.93
N VAL A 336 -3.95 -5.92 24.23
CA VAL A 336 -3.82 -7.01 25.23
C VAL A 336 -2.65 -6.73 26.20
N GLU A 337 -2.64 -7.46 27.31
CA GLU A 337 -1.51 -7.52 28.21
C GLU A 337 -0.41 -8.41 27.60
N ASN A 338 0.87 -8.02 27.72
CA ASN A 338 2.04 -8.72 27.18
C ASN A 338 1.90 -9.03 25.67
N PRO A 339 1.77 -8.03 24.80
CA PRO A 339 1.46 -8.22 23.38
C PRO A 339 2.53 -9.03 22.62
N GLU A 340 3.79 -9.05 23.12
CA GLU A 340 4.91 -9.78 22.49
C GLU A 340 4.64 -11.28 22.35
N GLN A 341 4.02 -11.90 23.36
CA GLN A 341 3.69 -13.32 23.32
C GLN A 341 2.61 -13.66 22.28
N TRP A 342 1.72 -12.70 21.98
CA TRP A 342 0.65 -12.85 21.00
C TRP A 342 1.12 -12.54 19.59
N THR A 343 2.00 -11.55 19.43
CA THR A 343 2.61 -11.22 18.15
C THR A 343 3.29 -12.42 17.51
N ALA A 344 3.96 -13.27 18.29
CA ALA A 344 4.60 -14.49 17.81
C ALA A 344 3.61 -15.52 17.18
N LYS A 345 2.31 -15.40 17.45
CA LYS A 345 1.25 -16.26 16.90
C LYS A 345 0.61 -15.69 15.65
N ILE A 346 0.91 -14.43 15.31
CA ILE A 346 0.39 -13.76 14.12
C ILE A 346 1.33 -14.01 12.93
N LYS A 347 0.76 -14.50 11.84
CA LYS A 347 1.48 -14.78 10.59
C LYS A 347 1.06 -13.85 9.45
N HIS A 348 -0.15 -13.36 9.50
CA HIS A 348 -0.77 -12.61 8.40
C HIS A 348 -1.45 -11.35 8.93
N ALA A 349 -0.77 -10.23 8.80
CA ALA A 349 -1.28 -8.88 9.02
C ALA A 349 -0.44 -7.90 8.20
N GLY A 350 -1.04 -6.84 7.72
CA GLY A 350 -0.31 -5.77 7.04
C GLY A 350 0.57 -5.00 8.03
N ALA A 351 0.01 -4.61 9.18
CA ALA A 351 0.74 -4.03 10.30
C ALA A 351 0.21 -4.56 11.63
N ILE A 352 1.08 -4.65 12.65
CA ILE A 352 0.71 -5.09 14.00
C ILE A 352 0.98 -3.96 14.99
N PHE A 353 -0.06 -3.49 15.66
CA PHE A 353 -0.03 -2.47 16.69
C PHE A 353 -0.03 -3.13 18.07
N MET A 354 1.06 -3.01 18.79
CA MET A 354 1.30 -3.79 19.99
C MET A 354 0.99 -3.00 21.25
N GLY A 355 0.01 -3.49 22.02
CA GLY A 355 -0.38 -2.92 23.32
C GLY A 355 -1.43 -1.81 23.20
N ARG A 356 -2.05 -1.51 24.35
CA ARG A 356 -3.23 -0.62 24.46
C ARG A 356 -3.01 0.83 24.02
N PHE A 357 -1.76 1.29 24.01
CA PHE A 357 -1.40 2.66 23.62
C PHE A 357 -1.03 2.80 22.15
N SER A 358 -1.07 1.72 21.39
CA SER A 358 -0.66 1.69 19.98
C SER A 358 -1.91 1.67 19.10
N SER A 359 -2.59 2.81 18.95
CA SER A 359 -3.72 2.94 18.04
C SER A 359 -3.25 3.00 16.58
N GLU A 360 -4.10 2.55 15.65
CA GLU A 360 -3.92 2.64 14.20
C GLU A 360 -3.49 4.05 13.76
N SER A 361 -4.16 5.09 14.29
CA SER A 361 -3.90 6.49 13.94
C SER A 361 -2.44 6.91 14.15
N LEU A 362 -1.74 6.35 15.15
CA LEU A 362 -0.33 6.65 15.36
C LEU A 362 0.54 6.09 14.25
N GLY A 363 0.23 4.89 13.76
CA GLY A 363 0.91 4.27 12.63
C GLY A 363 0.65 5.01 11.33
N ASP A 364 -0.59 5.34 11.08
CA ASP A 364 -1.02 5.99 9.85
C ASP A 364 -0.41 7.38 9.64
N TYR A 365 -0.15 8.10 10.73
CA TYR A 365 0.33 9.48 10.61
C TYR A 365 1.80 9.68 10.96
N CYS A 366 2.33 9.02 11.99
CA CYS A 366 3.60 9.48 12.55
C CYS A 366 4.51 8.44 13.21
N ALA A 367 4.10 7.20 13.42
CA ALA A 367 4.96 6.23 14.11
C ALA A 367 6.23 5.87 13.32
N GLY A 368 6.17 5.90 11.99
CA GLY A 368 7.32 5.65 11.11
C GLY A 368 7.15 4.50 10.12
N PRO A 369 6.59 3.33 10.49
CA PRO A 369 6.21 2.29 9.52
C PRO A 369 5.25 2.81 8.46
N ASN A 370 5.25 2.16 7.29
CA ASN A 370 4.42 2.57 6.16
C ASN A 370 2.96 2.16 6.36
N HIS A 371 2.03 3.04 6.02
CA HIS A 371 0.60 2.77 6.04
C HIS A 371 0.03 2.30 4.70
N VAL A 372 0.84 2.20 3.65
CA VAL A 372 0.42 1.56 2.40
C VAL A 372 0.55 0.05 2.60
N LEU A 373 -0.54 -0.56 3.01
CA LEU A 373 -0.61 -1.91 3.54
C LEU A 373 -1.39 -2.84 2.60
N PRO A 374 -1.11 -4.14 2.64
CA PRO A 374 -1.89 -5.13 1.91
C PRO A 374 -3.29 -5.30 2.52
N THR A 375 -4.33 -5.08 1.71
CA THR A 375 -5.74 -5.21 2.06
C THR A 375 -6.34 -6.49 1.50
N SER A 376 -7.60 -6.77 1.81
CA SER A 376 -8.38 -7.87 1.22
C SER A 376 -7.66 -9.21 1.28
N ARG A 377 -7.13 -9.53 2.47
CA ARG A 377 -6.40 -10.78 2.78
C ARG A 377 -5.06 -10.93 2.03
N SER A 378 -4.59 -9.92 1.32
CA SER A 378 -3.31 -10.01 0.60
C SER A 378 -2.08 -9.99 1.54
N ALA A 379 -2.25 -9.65 2.83
CA ALA A 379 -1.21 -9.82 3.86
C ALA A 379 -0.69 -11.26 4.00
N ARG A 380 -1.34 -12.25 3.35
CA ARG A 380 -0.86 -13.64 3.24
C ARG A 380 0.36 -13.80 2.32
N PHE A 381 0.56 -12.88 1.38
CA PHE A 381 1.61 -12.97 0.36
C PHE A 381 2.21 -11.62 -0.04
N SER A 382 1.69 -10.53 0.50
CA SER A 382 2.20 -9.16 0.28
C SER A 382 2.64 -8.53 1.59
N SER A 383 3.49 -7.54 1.50
CA SER A 383 4.04 -6.78 2.63
C SER A 383 3.67 -5.31 2.52
N PRO A 384 3.80 -4.51 3.61
CA PRO A 384 3.76 -3.06 3.54
C PRO A 384 4.73 -2.50 2.50
N LEU A 385 4.40 -1.37 1.92
CA LEU A 385 5.32 -0.65 1.04
C LEU A 385 6.60 -0.29 1.80
N GLY A 386 7.74 -0.62 1.22
CA GLY A 386 9.04 -0.40 1.84
C GLY A 386 10.12 -0.01 0.84
N VAL A 387 11.34 0.21 1.34
CA VAL A 387 12.49 0.60 0.51
C VAL A 387 12.77 -0.45 -0.57
N TYR A 388 12.59 -1.72 -0.27
CA TYR A 388 12.83 -2.83 -1.20
C TYR A 388 11.83 -2.87 -2.37
N ASP A 389 10.70 -2.19 -2.28
CA ASP A 389 9.75 -2.03 -3.40
C ASP A 389 10.27 -1.09 -4.48
N PHE A 390 11.22 -0.24 -4.13
CA PHE A 390 11.89 0.73 -5.00
C PHE A 390 13.30 0.30 -5.38
N GLN A 391 13.71 -0.91 -5.00
CA GLN A 391 15.00 -1.51 -5.31
C GLN A 391 14.80 -2.81 -6.10
N LYS A 392 15.68 -3.05 -7.06
CA LYS A 392 15.77 -4.33 -7.77
C LYS A 392 17.10 -5.02 -7.47
N ARG A 393 17.09 -6.34 -7.56
CA ARG A 393 18.23 -7.20 -7.27
C ARG A 393 18.62 -7.95 -8.54
N THR A 394 19.88 -7.85 -8.92
CA THR A 394 20.43 -8.51 -10.10
C THR A 394 21.52 -9.49 -9.66
N SER A 395 21.43 -10.74 -10.10
CA SER A 395 22.47 -11.73 -9.82
C SER A 395 23.76 -11.38 -10.56
N ILE A 396 24.89 -11.49 -9.85
CA ILE A 396 26.24 -11.38 -10.41
C ILE A 396 26.84 -12.77 -10.43
N ILE A 397 27.30 -13.20 -11.60
CA ILE A 397 27.96 -14.49 -11.83
C ILE A 397 29.23 -14.22 -12.62
N ASN A 398 30.39 -14.47 -12.00
CA ASN A 398 31.71 -14.38 -12.65
C ASN A 398 32.47 -15.69 -12.40
N VAL A 399 32.34 -16.61 -13.35
CA VAL A 399 32.93 -17.93 -13.25
C VAL A 399 34.43 -17.86 -13.61
N SER A 400 35.28 -18.37 -12.73
CA SER A 400 36.74 -18.48 -12.97
C SER A 400 37.02 -19.52 -14.04
N GLN A 401 38.24 -19.53 -14.59
CA GLN A 401 38.70 -20.58 -15.52
C GLN A 401 38.62 -21.99 -14.87
N ALA A 402 38.99 -22.09 -13.58
CA ALA A 402 38.91 -23.36 -12.85
C ALA A 402 37.49 -23.79 -12.62
N GLY A 403 36.60 -22.84 -12.23
CA GLY A 403 35.16 -23.07 -12.06
C GLY A 403 34.44 -23.46 -13.35
N ALA A 404 34.87 -22.88 -14.48
CA ALA A 404 34.29 -23.18 -15.79
C ALA A 404 34.41 -24.66 -16.15
N LYS A 405 35.49 -25.34 -15.76
CA LYS A 405 35.66 -26.77 -16.00
C LYS A 405 34.67 -27.61 -15.19
N THR A 406 34.51 -27.32 -13.90
CA THR A 406 33.61 -28.06 -13.01
C THR A 406 32.16 -27.80 -13.36
N LEU A 407 31.76 -26.51 -13.39
CA LEU A 407 30.40 -26.09 -13.66
C LEU A 407 29.96 -26.37 -15.12
N GLY A 408 30.92 -26.24 -16.07
CA GLY A 408 30.65 -26.50 -17.48
C GLY A 408 30.30 -27.96 -17.77
N ASN A 409 30.96 -28.92 -17.10
CA ASN A 409 30.61 -30.33 -17.20
C ASN A 409 29.19 -30.59 -16.66
N ILE A 410 28.85 -30.02 -15.51
CA ILE A 410 27.51 -30.15 -14.94
C ILE A 410 26.47 -29.55 -15.87
N ALA A 411 26.71 -28.33 -16.35
CA ALA A 411 25.80 -27.63 -17.25
C ALA A 411 25.60 -28.41 -18.57
N SER A 412 26.66 -29.00 -19.15
CA SER A 412 26.60 -29.80 -20.37
C SER A 412 25.71 -31.04 -20.16
N ILE A 413 25.89 -31.78 -19.07
CA ILE A 413 25.09 -32.97 -18.76
C ILE A 413 23.62 -32.62 -18.63
N LEU A 414 23.31 -31.56 -17.87
CA LEU A 414 21.93 -31.12 -17.64
C LEU A 414 21.26 -30.64 -18.94
N ALA A 415 21.96 -29.78 -19.68
CA ALA A 415 21.43 -29.22 -20.94
C ALA A 415 21.18 -30.30 -22.00
N ASN A 416 22.05 -31.30 -22.11
CA ASN A 416 21.79 -32.45 -22.99
C ASN A 416 20.59 -33.28 -22.51
N GLY A 417 20.43 -33.47 -21.19
CA GLY A 417 19.25 -34.14 -20.61
C GLY A 417 17.93 -33.40 -20.90
N GLU A 418 17.97 -32.08 -20.99
CA GLU A 418 16.83 -31.23 -21.38
C GLU A 418 16.62 -31.08 -22.88
N GLY A 419 17.51 -31.68 -23.70
CA GLY A 419 17.44 -31.57 -25.16
C GLY A 419 17.88 -30.21 -25.70
N LEU A 420 18.76 -29.48 -24.96
CA LEU A 420 19.28 -28.15 -25.29
C LEU A 420 20.76 -28.18 -25.67
N PRO A 421 21.16 -28.76 -26.83
CA PRO A 421 22.56 -28.97 -27.17
C PRO A 421 23.37 -27.69 -27.34
N ALA A 422 22.74 -26.57 -27.70
CA ALA A 422 23.43 -25.29 -27.82
C ALA A 422 23.89 -24.78 -26.43
N HIS A 423 23.12 -25.01 -25.38
CA HIS A 423 23.52 -24.69 -23.99
C HIS A 423 24.70 -25.58 -23.55
N ALA A 424 24.65 -26.88 -23.86
CA ALA A 424 25.73 -27.80 -23.57
C ALA A 424 27.03 -27.38 -24.27
N CYS A 425 26.96 -27.12 -25.57
CA CYS A 425 28.13 -26.66 -26.33
C CYS A 425 28.67 -25.31 -25.82
N ALA A 426 27.81 -24.37 -25.46
CA ALA A 426 28.21 -23.08 -24.90
C ALA A 426 29.02 -23.24 -23.61
N ALA A 427 28.61 -24.16 -22.73
CA ALA A 427 29.39 -24.49 -21.52
C ALA A 427 30.73 -25.19 -21.88
N GLU A 428 30.69 -26.18 -22.74
CA GLU A 428 31.84 -26.99 -23.14
C GLU A 428 32.98 -26.20 -23.79
N MET A 429 32.66 -25.22 -24.63
CA MET A 429 33.64 -24.35 -25.29
C MET A 429 34.52 -23.56 -24.31
N ARG A 430 34.10 -23.41 -23.05
CA ARG A 430 34.82 -22.65 -22.03
C ARG A 430 35.82 -23.45 -21.23
N PHE A 431 35.85 -24.77 -21.41
CA PHE A 431 36.80 -25.65 -20.70
C PHE A 431 37.47 -26.72 -21.59
N LYS A 432 37.01 -26.86 -22.84
CA LYS A 432 37.60 -27.76 -23.82
C LYS A 432 38.60 -27.11 -24.77
N SER A 433 38.78 -25.77 -24.64
CA SER A 433 39.78 -24.99 -25.41
C SER A 433 41.15 -25.00 -24.80
#